data_66eca3eafbb5e8b5390abdb1a54f0ee0
#
_entry.id   66eca3eafbb5e8b5390abdb1a54f0ee0
#
_cell.length_a   1.000
_cell.length_b   1.000
_cell.length_c   1.000
_cell.angle_alpha   90.00
_cell.angle_beta   90.00
_cell.angle_gamma   90.00
#
_symmetry.space_group_name_H-M   'P 1'
#
loop_
_entity.id
_entity.type
_entity.pdbx_description
1 polymer ?
#
loop_
_entity_poly.entity_id
_entity_poly.type
_entity_poly.pdbx_seq_one_letter_code
_entity_poly.pdbx_strand_id
1 'polypeptide(L)'
;MVITACLAKGSLAMSKKQTIIKDINAMQGFGSMDVLCMDKTGTLTNESILLEYYMDILGNENTEVLDLAYLNSAYHSGVRNTIDNAILACKTMPGRETHYSALLTQYQKADEIPFDYARKFISTLVRDIDGECQLIMKGDIGHIVSRCSHVEYRGEILPIEKDDMQSVSSVVDDMLQEGMKVIAIARKNVGHQREITPADEFNMTLVGYLSFFDAPKQTAKESVAALKRLKVTPKILTGDQAAIAVSVCHRVGISAEAVLTGAKLDEMTDSELRKAVEEIYVFAELTPGQKVRLVSALQENGHSVGFLGDGVNDIPALNEANVGISVDTAVDSAKDAADVVLLQKDLNVLEQGVLEGRKTFTNMLKYIKITASSNFGNIFSIICASAFLPFLPMTSIQILLLIYDLSCTAIPWDNVDEEETLSPRDWSGKTLGRFMMSFGPLSSLFDIATFLFLYYFLCPMLCGGATYLNITDPSLQLQYVSLFQTGWFLESMWTQVLILHFLRTPKVPFMQSRTSTPVICITLAGIVAFTAMTFTSGASLFGMTRLPLWYFAFLLFVALAYMLLTTVAKYFYKKYYELI
;
A
#
# COMPACT_ATOMS: atom_id res chain seq x y z
N MET A 1 9.60 23.59 -2.04
CA MET A 1 8.76 23.77 -3.25
C MET A 1 8.68 22.51 -4.12
N VAL A 2 9.80 21.94 -4.62
CA VAL A 2 9.76 20.77 -5.52
C VAL A 2 9.20 19.52 -4.83
N ILE A 3 9.60 19.22 -3.60
CA ILE A 3 9.06 18.09 -2.82
C ILE A 3 7.54 18.22 -2.67
N THR A 4 7.05 19.39 -2.27
CA THR A 4 5.61 19.66 -2.15
C THR A 4 4.88 19.48 -3.49
N ALA A 5 5.51 19.88 -4.61
CA ALA A 5 4.95 19.69 -5.95
C ALA A 5 4.92 18.18 -6.34
N CYS A 6 5.96 17.39 -5.97
CA CYS A 6 5.94 15.93 -6.14
C CYS A 6 4.77 15.30 -5.38
N LEU A 7 4.62 15.64 -4.11
CA LEU A 7 3.55 15.13 -3.25
C LEU A 7 2.15 15.53 -3.78
N ALA A 8 1.96 16.80 -4.15
CA ALA A 8 0.68 17.28 -4.68
C ALA A 8 0.31 16.59 -6.00
N LYS A 9 1.29 16.43 -6.91
CA LYS A 9 1.06 15.70 -8.17
C LYS A 9 0.77 14.22 -7.91
N GLY A 10 1.51 13.59 -7.00
CA GLY A 10 1.29 12.20 -6.60
C GLY A 10 -0.09 11.99 -6.02
N SER A 11 -0.53 12.85 -5.10
CA SER A 11 -1.88 12.82 -4.53
C SER A 11 -2.96 12.92 -5.61
N LEU A 12 -2.80 13.82 -6.59
CA LEU A 12 -3.71 13.92 -7.72
C LEU A 12 -3.71 12.66 -8.61
N ALA A 13 -2.54 12.04 -8.81
CA ALA A 13 -2.44 10.80 -9.58
C ALA A 13 -3.12 9.63 -8.86
N MET A 14 -2.95 9.53 -7.54
CA MET A 14 -3.61 8.51 -6.70
C MET A 14 -5.12 8.73 -6.63
N SER A 15 -5.60 9.96 -6.56
CA SER A 15 -7.03 10.28 -6.60
C SER A 15 -7.69 9.79 -7.90
N LYS A 16 -7.02 9.93 -9.05
CA LYS A 16 -7.48 9.36 -10.34
C LYS A 16 -7.52 7.82 -10.34
N LYS A 17 -6.80 7.18 -9.42
CA LYS A 17 -6.77 5.73 -9.18
C LYS A 17 -7.62 5.34 -7.98
N GLN A 18 -8.60 6.17 -7.63
CA GLN A 18 -9.56 5.93 -6.55
C GLN A 18 -8.94 5.80 -5.14
N THR A 19 -7.83 6.48 -4.92
CA THR A 19 -7.14 6.55 -3.63
C THR A 19 -7.06 8.00 -3.18
N ILE A 20 -7.71 8.34 -2.07
CA ILE A 20 -7.71 9.69 -1.48
C ILE A 20 -6.63 9.76 -0.41
N ILE A 21 -5.72 10.71 -0.55
CA ILE A 21 -4.69 11.00 0.45
C ILE A 21 -5.21 12.11 1.37
N LYS A 22 -5.35 11.81 2.64
CA LYS A 22 -5.73 12.78 3.70
C LYS A 22 -4.49 13.43 4.30
N ASP A 23 -3.48 12.62 4.66
CA ASP A 23 -2.15 13.13 5.03
C ASP A 23 -1.18 12.97 3.87
N ILE A 24 -0.66 14.10 3.38
CA ILE A 24 0.26 14.12 2.25
C ILE A 24 1.60 13.43 2.58
N ASN A 25 1.98 13.34 3.85
CA ASN A 25 3.18 12.65 4.29
C ASN A 25 3.08 11.12 4.13
N ALA A 26 1.87 10.56 4.15
CA ALA A 26 1.62 9.14 3.90
C ALA A 26 2.11 8.67 2.52
N MET A 27 2.30 9.61 1.56
CA MET A 27 2.88 9.29 0.25
C MET A 27 4.28 8.68 0.35
N GLN A 28 5.07 9.08 1.36
CA GLN A 28 6.39 8.50 1.60
C GLN A 28 6.26 7.05 2.07
N GLY A 29 5.33 6.81 3.00
CA GLY A 29 5.03 5.48 3.50
C GLY A 29 4.61 4.51 2.38
N PHE A 30 3.76 4.94 1.43
CA PHE A 30 3.45 4.13 0.25
C PHE A 30 4.68 3.78 -0.59
N GLY A 31 5.62 4.71 -0.72
CA GLY A 31 6.87 4.50 -1.46
C GLY A 31 7.81 3.50 -0.80
N SER A 32 7.86 3.50 0.52
CA SER A 32 8.75 2.66 1.33
C SER A 32 8.09 1.37 1.83
N MET A 33 6.77 1.24 1.77
CA MET A 33 6.03 0.12 2.32
C MET A 33 6.51 -1.23 1.75
N ASP A 34 6.92 -2.13 2.66
CA ASP A 34 7.36 -3.49 2.39
C ASP A 34 6.53 -4.56 3.11
N VAL A 35 5.77 -4.17 4.15
CA VAL A 35 4.81 -5.03 4.83
C VAL A 35 3.44 -4.36 4.81
N LEU A 36 2.41 -5.15 4.48
CA LEU A 36 1.01 -4.74 4.56
C LEU A 36 0.28 -5.64 5.55
N CYS A 37 -0.05 -5.09 6.70
CA CYS A 37 -0.96 -5.70 7.66
C CYS A 37 -2.40 -5.39 7.27
N MET A 38 -3.28 -6.39 7.30
CA MET A 38 -4.68 -6.19 6.94
C MET A 38 -5.60 -7.06 7.79
N ASP A 39 -6.79 -6.55 8.09
CA ASP A 39 -7.84 -7.41 8.64
C ASP A 39 -8.37 -8.34 7.54
N LYS A 40 -8.80 -9.54 7.94
CA LYS A 40 -9.34 -10.55 7.02
C LYS A 40 -10.70 -10.13 6.48
N THR A 41 -11.61 -9.76 7.39
CA THR A 41 -13.03 -9.58 7.10
C THR A 41 -13.28 -8.34 6.25
N GLY A 42 -14.01 -8.53 5.15
CA GLY A 42 -14.31 -7.44 4.22
C GLY A 42 -13.14 -6.99 3.35
N THR A 43 -11.88 -7.28 3.72
CA THR A 43 -10.69 -6.98 2.91
C THR A 43 -10.40 -8.09 1.91
N LEU A 44 -10.11 -9.30 2.41
CA LEU A 44 -9.90 -10.50 1.57
C LEU A 44 -11.20 -11.21 1.22
N THR A 45 -12.22 -11.10 2.08
CA THR A 45 -13.51 -11.75 1.92
C THR A 45 -14.60 -10.75 1.56
N ASN A 46 -15.68 -11.25 0.98
CA ASN A 46 -16.91 -10.49 0.85
C ASN A 46 -17.50 -10.23 2.25
N GLU A 47 -18.33 -9.19 2.39
CA GLU A 47 -19.07 -8.93 3.63
C GLU A 47 -20.22 -9.93 3.84
N SER A 48 -20.59 -10.66 2.80
CA SER A 48 -21.62 -11.71 2.82
C SER A 48 -20.95 -13.07 2.95
N ILE A 49 -21.47 -13.88 3.88
CA ILE A 49 -21.16 -15.31 3.95
C ILE A 49 -21.99 -16.07 2.92
N LEU A 50 -21.45 -17.17 2.42
CA LEU A 50 -22.16 -18.07 1.52
C LEU A 50 -22.56 -19.34 2.24
N LEU A 51 -23.78 -19.82 1.99
CA LEU A 51 -24.20 -21.17 2.39
C LEU A 51 -23.44 -22.18 1.49
N GLU A 52 -22.62 -23.05 2.09
CA GLU A 52 -21.83 -24.06 1.38
C GLU A 52 -22.53 -25.41 1.41
N TYR A 53 -22.93 -25.87 2.61
CA TYR A 53 -23.60 -27.17 2.78
C TYR A 53 -24.84 -27.05 3.65
N TYR A 54 -25.81 -27.94 3.36
CA TYR A 54 -27.01 -28.19 4.16
C TYR A 54 -27.16 -29.72 4.27
N MET A 55 -26.93 -30.24 5.47
CA MET A 55 -26.67 -31.67 5.67
C MET A 55 -27.54 -32.26 6.80
N ASP A 56 -27.84 -33.56 6.64
CA ASP A 56 -28.38 -34.36 7.73
C ASP A 56 -27.32 -34.62 8.82
N ILE A 57 -27.68 -35.39 9.86
CA ILE A 57 -26.79 -35.70 11.00
C ILE A 57 -25.54 -36.50 10.62
N LEU A 58 -25.53 -37.17 9.47
CA LEU A 58 -24.41 -37.97 8.97
C LEU A 58 -23.57 -37.26 7.89
N GLY A 59 -23.89 -36.01 7.56
CA GLY A 59 -23.17 -35.23 6.56
C GLY A 59 -23.65 -35.42 5.11
N ASN A 60 -24.81 -36.04 4.88
CA ASN A 60 -25.40 -36.11 3.56
C ASN A 60 -26.23 -34.87 3.27
N GLU A 61 -26.25 -34.43 1.99
CA GLU A 61 -27.06 -33.28 1.58
C GLU A 61 -28.57 -33.55 1.84
N ASN A 62 -29.22 -32.61 2.55
CA ASN A 62 -30.62 -32.69 2.91
C ASN A 62 -31.34 -31.35 2.75
N THR A 63 -32.21 -31.27 1.72
CA THR A 63 -32.98 -30.05 1.40
C THR A 63 -33.96 -29.65 2.49
N GLU A 64 -34.48 -30.60 3.28
CA GLU A 64 -35.41 -30.31 4.37
C GLU A 64 -34.78 -29.46 5.45
N VAL A 65 -33.49 -29.67 5.77
CA VAL A 65 -32.72 -28.83 6.70
C VAL A 65 -32.71 -27.38 6.22
N LEU A 66 -32.52 -27.17 4.91
CA LEU A 66 -32.51 -25.83 4.33
C LEU A 66 -33.89 -25.21 4.30
N ASP A 67 -34.96 -25.98 4.02
CA ASP A 67 -36.34 -25.50 4.03
C ASP A 67 -36.77 -25.02 5.43
N LEU A 68 -36.46 -25.79 6.47
CA LEU A 68 -36.70 -25.40 7.86
C LEU A 68 -35.92 -24.15 8.24
N ALA A 69 -34.66 -24.08 7.86
CA ALA A 69 -33.84 -22.90 8.09
C ALA A 69 -34.37 -21.66 7.37
N TYR A 70 -34.87 -21.84 6.14
CA TYR A 70 -35.49 -20.78 5.35
C TYR A 70 -36.75 -20.25 6.02
N LEU A 71 -37.65 -21.15 6.47
CA LEU A 71 -38.88 -20.77 7.21
C LEU A 71 -38.54 -19.98 8.48
N ASN A 72 -37.58 -20.48 9.27
CA ASN A 72 -37.14 -19.79 10.48
C ASN A 72 -36.58 -18.39 10.16
N SER A 73 -35.70 -18.27 9.14
CA SER A 73 -35.11 -16.98 8.75
C SER A 73 -36.11 -16.01 8.12
N ALA A 74 -37.15 -16.52 7.44
CA ALA A 74 -38.18 -15.70 6.82
C ALA A 74 -39.18 -15.11 7.83
N TYR A 75 -39.50 -15.88 8.87
CA TYR A 75 -40.58 -15.54 9.79
C TYR A 75 -40.16 -14.92 11.12
N HIS A 76 -38.87 -14.95 11.50
CA HIS A 76 -38.46 -14.21 12.69
C HIS A 76 -38.51 -12.69 12.49
N SER A 77 -38.90 -11.95 13.51
CA SER A 77 -39.08 -10.50 13.44
C SER A 77 -37.85 -9.70 13.91
N GLY A 78 -36.81 -10.38 14.37
CA GLY A 78 -35.54 -9.74 14.77
C GLY A 78 -34.74 -9.16 13.61
N VAL A 79 -33.64 -8.43 13.95
CA VAL A 79 -32.70 -7.95 12.93
C VAL A 79 -32.04 -9.15 12.24
N ARG A 80 -32.19 -9.21 10.94
CA ARG A 80 -31.57 -10.25 10.11
C ARG A 80 -30.05 -10.09 10.12
N ASN A 81 -29.37 -11.16 10.48
CA ASN A 81 -27.92 -11.23 10.45
C ASN A 81 -27.40 -11.74 9.10
N THR A 82 -26.09 -11.85 8.93
CA THR A 82 -25.46 -12.35 7.70
C THR A 82 -25.83 -13.79 7.37
N ILE A 83 -26.07 -14.64 8.40
CA ILE A 83 -26.52 -16.02 8.26
C ILE A 83 -27.94 -16.07 7.68
N ASP A 84 -28.85 -15.27 8.22
CA ASP A 84 -30.22 -15.18 7.72
C ASP A 84 -30.27 -14.73 6.27
N ASN A 85 -29.46 -13.71 5.94
CA ASN A 85 -29.37 -13.21 4.57
C ASN A 85 -28.83 -14.27 3.61
N ALA A 86 -27.83 -15.06 4.02
CA ALA A 86 -27.29 -16.16 3.23
C ALA A 86 -28.33 -17.27 2.98
N ILE A 87 -29.11 -17.64 4.00
CA ILE A 87 -30.19 -18.63 3.87
C ILE A 87 -31.29 -18.10 2.93
N LEU A 88 -31.72 -16.85 3.11
CA LEU A 88 -32.76 -16.26 2.28
C LEU A 88 -32.33 -16.04 0.82
N ALA A 89 -31.03 -15.84 0.58
CA ALA A 89 -30.48 -15.72 -0.77
C ALA A 89 -30.61 -17.00 -1.59
N CYS A 90 -30.82 -18.16 -0.95
CA CYS A 90 -31.03 -19.45 -1.65
C CYS A 90 -32.27 -19.43 -2.55
N LYS A 91 -33.24 -18.55 -2.29
CA LYS A 91 -34.39 -18.33 -3.18
C LYS A 91 -33.98 -17.93 -4.61
N THR A 92 -32.88 -17.17 -4.74
CA THR A 92 -32.41 -16.67 -6.05
C THR A 92 -31.58 -17.69 -6.82
N MET A 93 -31.35 -18.88 -6.27
CA MET A 93 -30.65 -19.95 -6.96
C MET A 93 -31.52 -20.50 -8.11
N PRO A 94 -30.91 -20.88 -9.24
CA PRO A 94 -31.65 -21.41 -10.39
C PRO A 94 -32.58 -22.57 -10.02
N GLY A 95 -33.87 -22.44 -10.35
CA GLY A 95 -34.89 -23.47 -10.11
C GLY A 95 -35.49 -23.51 -8.71
N ARG A 96 -35.03 -22.70 -7.76
CA ARG A 96 -35.53 -22.72 -6.36
C ARG A 96 -36.56 -21.62 -6.02
N GLU A 97 -36.75 -20.63 -6.87
CA GLU A 97 -37.64 -19.49 -6.60
C GLU A 97 -39.10 -19.91 -6.41
N THR A 98 -39.60 -20.82 -7.28
CA THR A 98 -40.95 -21.39 -7.21
C THR A 98 -41.15 -22.24 -5.95
N HIS A 99 -40.14 -23.04 -5.57
CA HIS A 99 -40.15 -23.87 -4.37
C HIS A 99 -40.33 -23.04 -3.08
N TYR A 100 -39.47 -22.05 -2.87
CA TYR A 100 -39.55 -21.21 -1.65
C TYR A 100 -40.77 -20.30 -1.63
N SER A 101 -41.28 -19.88 -2.81
CA SER A 101 -42.55 -19.15 -2.86
C SER A 101 -43.74 -20.03 -2.48
N ALA A 102 -43.77 -21.31 -2.91
CA ALA A 102 -44.75 -22.28 -2.50
C ALA A 102 -44.65 -22.61 -1.01
N LEU A 103 -43.42 -22.78 -0.48
CA LEU A 103 -43.16 -23.08 0.91
C LEU A 103 -43.72 -21.96 1.84
N LEU A 104 -43.52 -20.69 1.51
CA LEU A 104 -44.10 -19.57 2.24
C LEU A 104 -45.63 -19.45 2.10
N THR A 105 -46.23 -20.08 1.11
CA THR A 105 -47.69 -20.14 0.98
C THR A 105 -48.27 -21.27 1.81
N GLN A 106 -47.52 -22.36 1.99
CA GLN A 106 -47.93 -23.53 2.79
C GLN A 106 -47.86 -23.28 4.31
N TYR A 107 -46.93 -22.45 4.77
CA TYR A 107 -46.72 -22.19 6.17
C TYR A 107 -46.97 -20.71 6.54
N GLN A 108 -47.51 -20.47 7.71
CA GLN A 108 -47.71 -19.14 8.27
C GLN A 108 -47.06 -19.07 9.63
N LYS A 109 -46.52 -17.91 9.98
CA LYS A 109 -45.98 -17.65 11.33
C LYS A 109 -47.10 -17.69 12.34
N ALA A 110 -46.94 -18.47 13.40
CA ALA A 110 -47.85 -18.49 14.56
C ALA A 110 -47.27 -17.71 15.74
N ASP A 111 -45.98 -17.96 16.11
CA ASP A 111 -45.32 -17.29 17.24
C ASP A 111 -43.77 -17.36 17.05
N GLU A 112 -43.02 -16.70 17.91
CA GLU A 112 -41.56 -16.78 17.98
C GLU A 112 -41.00 -16.52 19.38
N ILE A 113 -39.84 -17.09 19.66
CA ILE A 113 -38.96 -16.68 20.75
C ILE A 113 -37.70 -16.08 20.13
N PRO A 114 -37.47 -14.75 20.30
CA PRO A 114 -36.35 -14.07 19.65
C PRO A 114 -34.98 -14.60 20.08
N PHE A 115 -33.94 -14.28 19.31
CA PHE A 115 -32.57 -14.62 19.62
C PHE A 115 -32.13 -14.04 20.96
N ASP A 116 -31.45 -14.85 21.75
CA ASP A 116 -30.86 -14.46 23.02
C ASP A 116 -29.39 -14.90 23.07
N TYR A 117 -28.51 -14.01 23.52
CA TYR A 117 -27.06 -14.28 23.57
C TYR A 117 -26.70 -15.39 24.58
N ALA A 118 -27.49 -15.61 25.63
CA ALA A 118 -27.26 -16.71 26.56
C ALA A 118 -27.72 -18.05 26.00
N ARG A 119 -28.80 -18.05 25.20
CA ARG A 119 -29.34 -19.25 24.54
C ARG A 119 -28.64 -19.57 23.22
N LYS A 120 -28.16 -18.56 22.49
CA LYS A 120 -27.46 -18.62 21.19
C LYS A 120 -28.28 -19.26 20.06
N PHE A 121 -29.60 -19.26 20.14
CA PHE A 121 -30.51 -19.73 19.11
C PHE A 121 -31.81 -18.92 19.08
N ILE A 122 -32.57 -19.10 17.99
CA ILE A 122 -33.89 -18.50 17.78
C ILE A 122 -34.90 -19.61 17.50
N SER A 123 -36.10 -19.45 17.98
CA SER A 123 -37.20 -20.41 17.83
C SER A 123 -38.39 -19.75 17.12
N THR A 124 -38.90 -20.39 16.05
CA THR A 124 -40.03 -19.88 15.29
C THR A 124 -41.09 -20.98 15.20
N LEU A 125 -42.32 -20.63 15.56
CA LEU A 125 -43.48 -21.51 15.40
C LEU A 125 -44.16 -21.20 14.07
N VAL A 126 -44.24 -22.21 13.23
CA VAL A 126 -44.94 -22.12 11.96
C VAL A 126 -46.14 -23.05 11.97
N ARG A 127 -47.22 -22.65 11.30
CA ARG A 127 -48.46 -23.42 11.12
C ARG A 127 -48.68 -23.71 9.65
N ASP A 128 -48.93 -24.96 9.33
CA ASP A 128 -49.28 -25.38 7.99
C ASP A 128 -50.75 -25.09 7.59
N ILE A 129 -51.12 -25.44 6.36
CA ILE A 129 -52.50 -25.24 5.83
C ILE A 129 -53.55 -26.11 6.52
N ASP A 130 -53.15 -27.23 7.14
CA ASP A 130 -54.02 -28.15 7.87
C ASP A 130 -54.19 -27.73 9.34
N GLY A 131 -53.47 -26.71 9.77
CA GLY A 131 -53.52 -26.13 11.13
C GLY A 131 -52.55 -26.77 12.11
N GLU A 132 -51.70 -27.71 11.69
CA GLU A 132 -50.65 -28.32 12.50
C GLU A 132 -49.51 -27.32 12.68
N CYS A 133 -48.94 -27.26 13.89
CA CYS A 133 -47.89 -26.34 14.25
C CYS A 133 -46.57 -27.07 14.46
N GLN A 134 -45.50 -26.50 13.88
CA GLN A 134 -44.15 -26.99 14.01
C GLN A 134 -43.25 -25.91 14.61
N LEU A 135 -42.55 -26.24 15.68
CA LEU A 135 -41.51 -25.42 16.29
C LEU A 135 -40.18 -25.71 15.62
N ILE A 136 -39.54 -24.66 15.09
CA ILE A 136 -38.24 -24.73 14.39
C ILE A 136 -37.22 -23.92 15.17
N MET A 137 -36.13 -24.55 15.59
CA MET A 137 -35.01 -23.93 16.27
C MET A 137 -33.80 -23.85 15.35
N LYS A 138 -33.12 -22.68 15.34
CA LYS A 138 -31.92 -22.42 14.54
C LYS A 138 -30.87 -21.70 15.38
N GLY A 139 -29.63 -22.20 15.42
CA GLY A 139 -28.55 -21.52 16.15
C GLY A 139 -27.31 -22.37 16.40
N ASP A 140 -26.61 -22.03 17.48
CA ASP A 140 -25.37 -22.71 17.88
C ASP A 140 -25.58 -24.21 18.11
N ILE A 141 -24.71 -25.02 17.52
CA ILE A 141 -24.89 -26.46 17.49
C ILE A 141 -24.88 -27.08 18.91
N GLY A 142 -23.95 -26.67 19.76
CA GLY A 142 -23.86 -27.19 21.14
C GLY A 142 -25.09 -26.89 21.97
N HIS A 143 -25.65 -25.68 21.81
CA HIS A 143 -26.83 -25.26 22.53
C HIS A 143 -28.10 -25.96 22.00
N ILE A 144 -28.25 -26.14 20.70
CA ILE A 144 -29.41 -26.84 20.09
C ILE A 144 -29.38 -28.33 20.44
N VAL A 145 -28.22 -28.96 20.27
CA VAL A 145 -28.07 -30.39 20.58
C VAL A 145 -28.42 -30.71 22.04
N SER A 146 -28.06 -29.81 22.99
CA SER A 146 -28.44 -29.97 24.40
C SER A 146 -29.93 -29.95 24.67
N ARG A 147 -30.74 -29.48 23.69
CA ARG A 147 -32.22 -29.42 23.77
C ARG A 147 -32.89 -30.56 23.03
N CYS A 148 -32.13 -31.36 22.28
CA CYS A 148 -32.66 -32.47 21.50
C CYS A 148 -32.65 -33.77 22.30
N SER A 149 -33.70 -34.57 22.13
CA SER A 149 -33.81 -35.95 22.62
C SER A 149 -33.89 -36.97 21.50
N HIS A 150 -34.12 -36.51 20.27
CA HIS A 150 -34.24 -37.35 19.09
C HIS A 150 -33.37 -36.77 17.96
N VAL A 151 -33.02 -37.64 17.01
CA VAL A 151 -32.42 -37.28 15.73
C VAL A 151 -33.33 -37.76 14.61
N GLU A 152 -33.27 -37.05 13.49
CA GLU A 152 -33.96 -37.47 12.26
C GLU A 152 -32.96 -38.00 11.25
N TYR A 153 -33.20 -39.20 10.78
CA TYR A 153 -32.39 -39.84 9.75
C TYR A 153 -33.26 -40.50 8.71
N ARG A 154 -33.17 -40.07 7.44
CA ARG A 154 -33.95 -40.54 6.31
C ARG A 154 -35.49 -40.56 6.54
N GLY A 155 -35.97 -39.55 7.28
CA GLY A 155 -37.41 -39.41 7.59
C GLY A 155 -37.86 -40.25 8.80
N GLU A 156 -36.96 -40.99 9.47
CA GLU A 156 -37.26 -41.71 10.71
C GLU A 156 -36.74 -40.92 11.92
N ILE A 157 -37.57 -40.76 12.95
CA ILE A 157 -37.21 -40.09 14.17
C ILE A 157 -36.78 -41.17 15.20
N LEU A 158 -35.49 -41.08 15.60
CA LEU A 158 -34.88 -42.05 16.49
C LEU A 158 -34.41 -41.35 17.79
N PRO A 159 -34.41 -42.00 18.95
CA PRO A 159 -33.79 -41.46 20.15
C PRO A 159 -32.29 -41.21 19.92
N ILE A 160 -31.75 -40.14 20.46
CA ILE A 160 -30.32 -39.84 20.36
C ILE A 160 -29.51 -40.90 21.13
N GLU A 161 -28.61 -41.59 20.43
CA GLU A 161 -27.61 -42.48 21.01
C GLU A 161 -26.24 -41.78 21.13
N LYS A 162 -25.33 -42.33 21.95
CA LYS A 162 -23.99 -41.76 22.11
C LYS A 162 -23.17 -41.76 20.83
N ASP A 163 -23.38 -42.76 19.99
CA ASP A 163 -22.65 -42.91 18.73
C ASP A 163 -23.10 -41.89 17.70
N ASP A 164 -24.40 -41.48 17.70
CA ASP A 164 -24.92 -40.39 16.87
C ASP A 164 -24.25 -39.07 17.21
N MET A 165 -24.13 -38.80 18.51
CA MET A 165 -23.49 -37.58 19.02
C MET A 165 -22.00 -37.51 18.64
N GLN A 166 -21.32 -38.65 18.66
CA GLN A 166 -19.92 -38.71 18.26
C GLN A 166 -19.76 -38.47 16.75
N SER A 167 -20.67 -39.04 15.95
CA SER A 167 -20.69 -38.81 14.51
C SER A 167 -20.98 -37.35 14.15
N VAL A 168 -21.98 -36.71 14.77
CA VAL A 168 -22.30 -35.29 14.61
C VAL A 168 -21.09 -34.42 14.99
N SER A 169 -20.48 -34.70 16.17
CA SER A 169 -19.31 -33.95 16.62
C SER A 169 -18.14 -34.06 15.64
N SER A 170 -17.85 -35.25 15.11
CA SER A 170 -16.76 -35.46 14.16
C SER A 170 -16.95 -34.66 12.87
N VAL A 171 -18.14 -34.72 12.26
CA VAL A 171 -18.42 -33.98 11.02
C VAL A 171 -18.39 -32.48 11.22
N VAL A 172 -18.93 -32.01 12.36
CA VAL A 172 -18.90 -30.59 12.72
C VAL A 172 -17.47 -30.12 12.98
N ASP A 173 -16.68 -30.90 13.70
CA ASP A 173 -15.28 -30.57 13.99
C ASP A 173 -14.46 -30.49 12.70
N ASP A 174 -14.68 -31.40 11.74
CA ASP A 174 -14.04 -31.33 10.41
C ASP A 174 -14.40 -30.04 9.67
N MET A 175 -15.69 -29.64 9.67
CA MET A 175 -16.12 -28.38 9.04
C MET A 175 -15.53 -27.14 9.74
N LEU A 176 -15.47 -27.17 11.08
CA LEU A 176 -14.87 -26.08 11.85
C LEU A 176 -13.36 -26.00 11.59
N GLN A 177 -12.66 -27.14 11.43
CA GLN A 177 -11.26 -27.17 11.04
C GLN A 177 -11.02 -26.64 9.63
N GLU A 178 -11.97 -26.84 8.71
CA GLU A 178 -11.96 -26.22 7.38
C GLU A 178 -12.30 -24.72 7.41
N GLY A 179 -12.59 -24.14 8.57
CA GLY A 179 -12.87 -22.72 8.75
C GLY A 179 -14.30 -22.31 8.39
N MET A 180 -15.23 -23.25 8.43
CA MET A 180 -16.66 -22.99 8.20
C MET A 180 -17.35 -22.57 9.49
N LYS A 181 -18.41 -21.77 9.39
CA LYS A 181 -19.35 -21.49 10.49
C LYS A 181 -20.49 -22.51 10.39
N VAL A 182 -20.75 -23.24 11.46
CA VAL A 182 -21.78 -24.29 11.47
C VAL A 182 -22.91 -23.91 12.44
N ILE A 183 -24.17 -24.06 11.99
CA ILE A 183 -25.35 -23.93 12.82
C ILE A 183 -26.24 -25.17 12.71
N ALA A 184 -26.95 -25.50 13.76
CA ALA A 184 -27.88 -26.61 13.80
C ALA A 184 -29.33 -26.16 13.57
N ILE A 185 -30.10 -27.09 13.02
CA ILE A 185 -31.57 -26.99 12.87
C ILE A 185 -32.22 -28.15 13.60
N ALA A 186 -33.16 -27.80 14.48
CA ALA A 186 -34.00 -28.78 15.14
C ALA A 186 -35.48 -28.43 14.98
N ARG A 187 -36.34 -29.45 15.01
CA ARG A 187 -37.79 -29.29 14.90
C ARG A 187 -38.53 -30.09 15.95
N LYS A 188 -39.78 -29.69 16.20
CA LYS A 188 -40.73 -30.42 17.05
C LYS A 188 -42.14 -30.16 16.56
N ASN A 189 -42.94 -31.22 16.34
CA ASN A 189 -44.36 -31.06 16.09
C ASN A 189 -45.07 -30.80 17.44
N VAL A 190 -45.85 -29.72 17.52
CA VAL A 190 -46.58 -29.30 18.74
C VAL A 190 -48.09 -29.30 18.53
N GLY A 191 -48.57 -29.93 17.45
CA GLY A 191 -49.99 -30.05 17.11
C GLY A 191 -50.62 -28.67 16.85
N HIS A 192 -51.73 -28.35 17.51
CA HIS A 192 -52.46 -27.09 17.27
C HIS A 192 -52.06 -25.96 18.22
N GLN A 193 -50.91 -26.03 18.90
CA GLN A 193 -50.43 -24.99 19.85
C GLN A 193 -50.15 -23.69 19.07
N ARG A 194 -50.61 -22.54 19.61
CA ARG A 194 -50.47 -21.23 18.93
C ARG A 194 -49.45 -20.30 19.55
N GLU A 195 -49.04 -20.56 20.77
CA GLU A 195 -48.09 -19.77 21.54
C GLU A 195 -47.00 -20.69 22.07
N ILE A 196 -45.74 -20.22 22.11
CA ILE A 196 -44.60 -20.95 22.63
C ILE A 196 -43.92 -20.24 23.76
N THR A 197 -43.36 -21.03 24.67
CA THR A 197 -42.58 -20.59 25.80
C THR A 197 -41.18 -21.24 25.78
N PRO A 198 -40.19 -20.76 26.53
CA PRO A 198 -38.89 -21.42 26.64
C PRO A 198 -38.96 -22.88 27.16
N ALA A 199 -40.05 -23.28 27.80
CA ALA A 199 -40.25 -24.68 28.22
C ALA A 199 -40.53 -25.62 27.03
N ASP A 200 -41.05 -25.09 25.94
CA ASP A 200 -41.34 -25.88 24.71
C ASP A 200 -40.09 -26.22 23.93
N GLU A 201 -38.97 -25.51 24.16
CA GLU A 201 -37.68 -25.66 23.50
C GLU A 201 -36.87 -26.90 23.99
N PHE A 202 -37.51 -27.87 24.57
CA PHE A 202 -36.93 -29.15 25.00
C PHE A 202 -37.59 -30.32 24.28
N ASN A 203 -36.91 -31.46 24.31
CA ASN A 203 -37.32 -32.66 23.59
C ASN A 203 -37.50 -32.42 22.10
N MET A 204 -36.55 -31.69 21.53
CA MET A 204 -36.51 -31.41 20.09
C MET A 204 -35.92 -32.60 19.32
N THR A 205 -36.15 -32.63 18.00
CA THR A 205 -35.53 -33.56 17.06
C THR A 205 -34.47 -32.80 16.26
N LEU A 206 -33.21 -33.22 16.34
CA LEU A 206 -32.15 -32.67 15.52
C LEU A 206 -32.32 -33.18 14.09
N VAL A 207 -32.45 -32.24 13.13
CA VAL A 207 -32.66 -32.58 11.69
C VAL A 207 -31.32 -32.54 10.93
N GLY A 208 -30.44 -31.60 11.28
CA GLY A 208 -29.15 -31.48 10.64
C GLY A 208 -28.51 -30.11 10.88
N TYR A 209 -27.60 -29.75 9.99
CA TYR A 209 -26.83 -28.52 10.10
C TYR A 209 -26.57 -27.85 8.75
N LEU A 210 -26.32 -26.56 8.85
CA LEU A 210 -25.91 -25.70 7.74
C LEU A 210 -24.50 -25.22 8.00
N SER A 211 -23.66 -25.24 6.97
CA SER A 211 -22.33 -24.65 7.04
C SER A 211 -22.22 -23.46 6.11
N PHE A 212 -21.50 -22.45 6.59
CA PHE A 212 -21.30 -21.20 5.90
C PHE A 212 -19.82 -20.92 5.78
N PHE A 213 -19.44 -20.31 4.68
CA PHE A 213 -18.08 -19.99 4.36
C PHE A 213 -17.93 -18.50 4.02
N ASP A 214 -16.85 -17.88 4.54
CA ASP A 214 -16.46 -16.51 4.18
C ASP A 214 -15.77 -16.56 2.79
N ALA A 215 -16.50 -16.32 1.72
CA ALA A 215 -15.95 -16.39 0.37
C ALA A 215 -14.89 -15.31 0.13
N PRO A 216 -13.67 -15.68 -0.32
CA PRO A 216 -12.70 -14.71 -0.78
C PRO A 216 -13.24 -13.91 -1.96
N LYS A 217 -12.86 -12.65 -2.07
CA LYS A 217 -13.12 -11.86 -3.27
C LYS A 217 -12.42 -12.49 -4.48
N GLN A 218 -13.07 -12.47 -5.63
CA GLN A 218 -12.49 -13.03 -6.86
C GLN A 218 -11.14 -12.43 -7.22
N THR A 219 -10.94 -11.14 -6.93
CA THR A 219 -9.71 -10.39 -7.18
C THR A 219 -8.62 -10.60 -6.12
N ALA A 220 -8.96 -11.16 -4.94
CA ALA A 220 -8.04 -11.21 -3.79
C ALA A 220 -6.75 -12.00 -4.11
N LYS A 221 -6.85 -13.15 -4.77
CA LYS A 221 -5.70 -13.98 -5.10
C LYS A 221 -4.73 -13.28 -6.05
N GLU A 222 -5.26 -12.62 -7.09
CA GLU A 222 -4.45 -11.88 -8.06
C GLU A 222 -3.79 -10.66 -7.43
N SER A 223 -4.53 -9.93 -6.59
CA SER A 223 -4.02 -8.75 -5.88
C SER A 223 -2.94 -9.11 -4.88
N VAL A 224 -3.09 -10.21 -4.13
CA VAL A 224 -2.03 -10.71 -3.22
C VAL A 224 -0.77 -11.08 -4.02
N ALA A 225 -0.93 -11.74 -5.18
CA ALA A 225 0.20 -12.06 -6.05
C ALA A 225 0.86 -10.80 -6.62
N ALA A 226 0.09 -9.76 -6.93
CA ALA A 226 0.59 -8.47 -7.41
C ALA A 226 1.38 -7.73 -6.31
N LEU A 227 0.86 -7.67 -5.08
CA LEU A 227 1.58 -7.10 -3.93
C LEU A 227 2.91 -7.81 -3.69
N LYS A 228 2.93 -9.15 -3.75
CA LYS A 228 4.18 -9.93 -3.61
C LYS A 228 5.18 -9.61 -4.74
N ARG A 229 4.72 -9.41 -5.99
CA ARG A 229 5.58 -8.96 -7.10
C ARG A 229 6.19 -7.59 -6.84
N LEU A 230 5.44 -6.71 -6.16
CA LEU A 230 5.92 -5.41 -5.69
C LEU A 230 6.78 -5.51 -4.42
N LYS A 231 7.12 -6.72 -3.96
CA LYS A 231 7.85 -6.97 -2.71
C LYS A 231 7.17 -6.32 -1.50
N VAL A 232 5.84 -6.32 -1.48
CA VAL A 232 5.04 -6.02 -0.30
C VAL A 232 4.56 -7.33 0.28
N THR A 233 4.93 -7.61 1.52
CA THR A 233 4.58 -8.84 2.23
C THR A 233 3.23 -8.67 2.90
N PRO A 234 2.17 -9.38 2.48
CA PRO A 234 0.88 -9.32 3.16
C PRO A 234 0.91 -10.15 4.43
N LYS A 235 0.42 -9.57 5.54
CA LYS A 235 0.21 -10.24 6.83
C LYS A 235 -1.23 -10.01 7.29
N ILE A 236 -1.86 -11.08 7.78
CA ILE A 236 -3.25 -11.04 8.23
C ILE A 236 -3.32 -10.94 9.74
N LEU A 237 -3.99 -9.90 10.23
CA LEU A 237 -4.19 -9.60 11.64
C LEU A 237 -5.70 -9.55 11.93
N THR A 238 -6.29 -10.66 12.39
CA THR A 238 -7.74 -10.78 12.56
C THR A 238 -8.14 -11.17 13.98
N GLY A 239 -9.33 -10.73 14.39
CA GLY A 239 -10.00 -11.20 15.61
C GLY A 239 -10.70 -12.55 15.44
N ASP A 240 -10.77 -13.09 14.21
CA ASP A 240 -11.44 -14.36 13.94
C ASP A 240 -10.61 -15.56 14.43
N GLN A 241 -11.28 -16.73 14.55
CA GLN A 241 -10.64 -17.98 14.92
C GLN A 241 -9.55 -18.39 13.91
N ALA A 242 -8.50 -19.04 14.42
CA ALA A 242 -7.34 -19.45 13.64
C ALA A 242 -7.72 -20.29 12.40
N ALA A 243 -8.63 -21.27 12.55
CA ALA A 243 -9.05 -22.16 11.47
C ALA A 243 -9.68 -21.38 10.30
N ILE A 244 -10.54 -20.39 10.59
CA ILE A 244 -11.19 -19.54 9.58
C ILE A 244 -10.14 -18.69 8.85
N ALA A 245 -9.20 -18.11 9.58
CA ALA A 245 -8.13 -17.29 9.01
C ALA A 245 -7.23 -18.12 8.06
N VAL A 246 -6.85 -19.33 8.47
CA VAL A 246 -6.04 -20.27 7.69
C VAL A 246 -6.73 -20.65 6.38
N SER A 247 -8.00 -21.06 6.44
CA SER A 247 -8.77 -21.47 5.26
C SER A 247 -8.82 -20.36 4.20
N VAL A 248 -9.11 -19.11 4.59
CA VAL A 248 -9.13 -17.97 3.68
C VAL A 248 -7.74 -17.69 3.11
N CYS A 249 -6.69 -17.71 3.95
CA CYS A 249 -5.31 -17.43 3.53
C CYS A 249 -4.82 -18.42 2.48
N HIS A 250 -5.08 -19.72 2.66
CA HIS A 250 -4.73 -20.74 1.67
C HIS A 250 -5.37 -20.49 0.31
N ARG A 251 -6.66 -20.12 0.28
CA ARG A 251 -7.40 -19.85 -0.97
C ARG A 251 -6.87 -18.62 -1.72
N VAL A 252 -6.38 -17.60 -1.00
CA VAL A 252 -5.82 -16.38 -1.62
C VAL A 252 -4.31 -16.45 -1.85
N GLY A 253 -3.64 -17.55 -1.45
CA GLY A 253 -2.21 -17.77 -1.69
C GLY A 253 -1.28 -17.07 -0.69
N ILE A 254 -1.76 -16.83 0.54
CA ILE A 254 -0.93 -16.41 1.69
C ILE A 254 -0.53 -17.67 2.45
N SER A 255 0.77 -17.82 2.78
CA SER A 255 1.24 -18.95 3.59
C SER A 255 0.62 -18.89 4.99
N ALA A 256 0.04 -20.02 5.42
CA ALA A 256 -0.57 -20.18 6.73
C ALA A 256 -0.03 -21.46 7.45
N GLU A 257 1.22 -21.83 7.16
CA GLU A 257 1.87 -22.98 7.79
C GLU A 257 2.06 -22.80 9.30
N ALA A 258 2.25 -21.55 9.73
CA ALA A 258 2.32 -21.16 11.13
C ALA A 258 1.29 -20.05 11.40
N VAL A 259 0.55 -20.20 12.51
CA VAL A 259 -0.41 -19.21 13.00
C VAL A 259 -0.09 -18.87 14.45
N LEU A 260 -0.06 -17.57 14.75
CA LEU A 260 0.09 -17.09 16.11
C LEU A 260 -1.26 -16.55 16.61
N THR A 261 -1.76 -17.14 17.70
CA THR A 261 -2.99 -16.67 18.35
C THR A 261 -2.68 -15.60 19.40
N GLY A 262 -3.68 -14.75 19.70
CA GLY A 262 -3.57 -13.70 20.73
C GLY A 262 -3.12 -14.23 22.08
N ALA A 263 -3.60 -15.40 22.51
CA ALA A 263 -3.20 -16.02 23.78
C ALA A 263 -1.69 -16.35 23.80
N LYS A 264 -1.16 -16.95 22.72
CA LYS A 264 0.27 -17.25 22.61
C LYS A 264 1.12 -15.98 22.50
N LEU A 265 0.60 -14.95 21.84
CA LEU A 265 1.28 -13.66 21.71
C LEU A 265 1.48 -12.98 23.07
N ASP A 266 0.52 -13.11 23.98
CA ASP A 266 0.61 -12.53 25.34
C ASP A 266 1.67 -13.21 26.20
N GLU A 267 1.99 -14.48 25.93
CA GLU A 267 3.05 -15.23 26.61
C GLU A 267 4.46 -14.88 26.10
N MET A 268 4.57 -14.26 24.91
CA MET A 268 5.85 -13.95 24.27
C MET A 268 6.49 -12.67 24.82
N THR A 269 7.80 -12.71 24.99
CA THR A 269 8.62 -11.52 25.17
C THR A 269 8.73 -10.71 23.87
N ASP A 270 9.05 -9.42 23.94
CA ASP A 270 9.19 -8.58 22.74
C ASP A 270 10.32 -9.07 21.82
N SER A 271 11.36 -9.68 22.36
CA SER A 271 12.45 -10.29 21.58
C SER A 271 12.00 -11.51 20.78
N GLU A 272 11.13 -12.35 21.35
CA GLU A 272 10.55 -13.50 20.67
C GLU A 272 9.54 -13.07 19.63
N LEU A 273 8.70 -12.07 19.96
CA LEU A 273 7.74 -11.50 19.05
C LEU A 273 8.41 -10.93 17.80
N ARG A 274 9.50 -10.15 17.96
CA ARG A 274 10.25 -9.60 16.82
C ARG A 274 10.78 -10.68 15.86
N LYS A 275 11.12 -11.86 16.36
CA LYS A 275 11.49 -12.98 15.49
C LYS A 275 10.27 -13.63 14.83
N ALA A 276 9.21 -13.83 15.61
CA ALA A 276 8.00 -14.47 15.13
C ALA A 276 7.31 -13.66 14.02
N VAL A 277 7.31 -12.32 14.09
CA VAL A 277 6.68 -11.47 13.06
C VAL A 277 7.40 -11.52 11.70
N GLU A 278 8.65 -11.98 11.63
CA GLU A 278 9.34 -12.21 10.35
C GLU A 278 8.81 -13.45 9.63
N GLU A 279 8.62 -14.53 10.36
CA GLU A 279 8.32 -15.86 9.81
C GLU A 279 6.82 -16.10 9.64
N ILE A 280 5.98 -15.51 10.51
CA ILE A 280 4.54 -15.76 10.57
C ILE A 280 3.79 -14.72 9.75
N TYR A 281 2.82 -15.17 8.93
CA TYR A 281 1.99 -14.32 8.07
C TYR A 281 0.55 -14.20 8.57
N VAL A 282 0.10 -15.08 9.46
CA VAL A 282 -1.28 -15.14 9.95
C VAL A 282 -1.32 -15.04 11.47
N PHE A 283 -2.01 -14.02 11.96
CA PHE A 283 -2.21 -13.74 13.37
C PHE A 283 -3.72 -13.70 13.63
N ALA A 284 -4.20 -14.58 14.49
CA ALA A 284 -5.63 -14.81 14.71
C ALA A 284 -6.03 -14.59 16.17
N GLU A 285 -7.33 -14.42 16.42
CA GLU A 285 -7.91 -14.24 17.77
C GLU A 285 -7.30 -13.02 18.49
N LEU A 286 -7.01 -11.96 17.73
CA LEU A 286 -6.32 -10.77 18.22
C LEU A 286 -7.29 -9.77 18.85
N THR A 287 -6.87 -9.17 19.94
CA THR A 287 -7.43 -7.93 20.48
C THR A 287 -6.85 -6.71 19.75
N PRO A 288 -7.51 -5.54 19.79
CA PRO A 288 -6.97 -4.31 19.19
C PRO A 288 -5.55 -3.93 19.68
N GLY A 289 -5.28 -4.11 20.98
CA GLY A 289 -3.95 -3.83 21.56
C GLY A 289 -2.87 -4.76 21.03
N GLN A 290 -3.19 -6.03 20.80
CA GLN A 290 -2.26 -6.98 20.20
C GLN A 290 -1.95 -6.67 18.74
N LYS A 291 -2.92 -6.15 17.95
CA LYS A 291 -2.66 -5.65 16.59
C LYS A 291 -1.63 -4.53 16.59
N VAL A 292 -1.73 -3.57 17.52
CA VAL A 292 -0.73 -2.50 17.71
C VAL A 292 0.64 -3.08 18.01
N ARG A 293 0.74 -3.98 18.98
CA ARG A 293 2.01 -4.62 19.38
C ARG A 293 2.70 -5.32 18.21
N LEU A 294 1.94 -5.97 17.32
CA LEU A 294 2.47 -6.61 16.10
C LEU A 294 3.00 -5.58 15.10
N VAL A 295 2.26 -4.49 14.87
CA VAL A 295 2.70 -3.40 13.98
C VAL A 295 3.97 -2.77 14.50
N SER A 296 4.03 -2.43 15.80
CA SER A 296 5.23 -1.86 16.43
C SER A 296 6.44 -2.80 16.34
N ALA A 297 6.24 -4.12 16.56
CA ALA A 297 7.33 -5.11 16.45
C ALA A 297 7.92 -5.18 15.03
N LEU A 298 7.08 -5.08 13.99
CA LEU A 298 7.53 -5.00 12.59
C LEU A 298 8.31 -3.71 12.31
N GLN A 299 7.85 -2.57 12.83
CA GLN A 299 8.54 -1.28 12.69
C GLN A 299 9.90 -1.28 13.42
N GLU A 300 9.99 -1.88 14.60
CA GLU A 300 11.25 -2.04 15.34
C GLU A 300 12.27 -2.92 14.59
N ASN A 301 11.80 -3.86 13.77
CA ASN A 301 12.64 -4.64 12.87
C ASN A 301 13.09 -3.85 11.62
N GLY A 302 12.59 -2.62 11.44
CA GLY A 302 12.97 -1.73 10.33
C GLY A 302 12.05 -1.79 9.13
N HIS A 303 10.89 -2.46 9.25
CA HIS A 303 9.88 -2.49 8.19
C HIS A 303 9.08 -1.18 8.11
N SER A 304 8.68 -0.82 6.91
CA SER A 304 7.69 0.23 6.67
C SER A 304 6.31 -0.42 6.52
N VAL A 305 5.51 -0.31 7.56
CA VAL A 305 4.25 -1.03 7.70
C VAL A 305 3.06 -0.20 7.24
N GLY A 306 2.30 -0.72 6.26
CA GLY A 306 0.95 -0.26 5.98
C GLY A 306 -0.06 -1.09 6.77
N PHE A 307 -1.12 -0.49 7.28
CA PHE A 307 -2.23 -1.20 7.91
C PHE A 307 -3.54 -0.86 7.21
N LEU A 308 -4.25 -1.88 6.74
CA LEU A 308 -5.56 -1.75 6.10
C LEU A 308 -6.65 -2.26 7.03
N GLY A 309 -7.53 -1.36 7.48
CA GLY A 309 -8.64 -1.66 8.38
C GLY A 309 -9.88 -0.83 8.12
N ASP A 310 -11.05 -1.34 8.53
CA ASP A 310 -12.36 -0.71 8.29
C ASP A 310 -13.23 -0.61 9.55
N GLY A 311 -12.84 -1.28 10.62
CA GLY A 311 -13.57 -1.33 11.88
C GLY A 311 -13.04 -0.40 12.97
N VAL A 312 -13.84 -0.18 14.00
CA VAL A 312 -13.44 0.56 15.21
C VAL A 312 -12.25 -0.11 15.92
N ASN A 313 -12.20 -1.45 15.85
CA ASN A 313 -11.14 -2.25 16.46
C ASN A 313 -9.76 -2.06 15.79
N ASP A 314 -9.73 -1.50 14.59
CA ASP A 314 -8.51 -1.28 13.81
C ASP A 314 -7.90 0.12 14.04
N ILE A 315 -8.65 1.05 14.63
CA ILE A 315 -8.22 2.44 14.84
C ILE A 315 -6.84 2.54 15.51
N PRO A 316 -6.56 1.81 16.60
CA PRO A 316 -5.24 1.89 17.23
C PRO A 316 -4.09 1.45 16.30
N ALA A 317 -4.31 0.41 15.50
CA ALA A 317 -3.32 -0.10 14.56
C ALA A 317 -3.17 0.79 13.32
N LEU A 318 -4.26 1.45 12.86
CA LEU A 318 -4.21 2.47 11.80
C LEU A 318 -3.32 3.65 12.20
N ASN A 319 -3.44 4.12 13.45
CA ASN A 319 -2.64 5.22 13.96
C ASN A 319 -1.17 4.85 14.19
N GLU A 320 -0.88 3.59 14.53
CA GLU A 320 0.48 3.11 14.80
C GLU A 320 1.28 2.88 13.52
N ALA A 321 0.62 2.46 12.44
CA ALA A 321 1.26 2.11 11.19
C ALA A 321 1.96 3.33 10.54
N ASN A 322 2.99 3.07 9.69
CA ASN A 322 3.62 4.13 8.89
C ASN A 322 2.64 4.71 7.86
N VAL A 323 1.64 3.92 7.44
CA VAL A 323 0.52 4.35 6.62
C VAL A 323 -0.74 3.66 7.08
N GLY A 324 -1.65 4.38 7.70
CA GLY A 324 -3.00 3.93 7.99
C GLY A 324 -3.89 4.03 6.75
N ILE A 325 -4.46 2.91 6.31
CA ILE A 325 -5.28 2.83 5.11
C ILE A 325 -6.68 2.35 5.49
N SER A 326 -7.71 3.06 5.04
CA SER A 326 -9.10 2.65 5.23
C SER A 326 -9.84 2.62 3.89
N VAL A 327 -11.10 2.26 3.92
CA VAL A 327 -11.96 2.17 2.73
C VAL A 327 -13.18 3.08 2.89
N ASP A 328 -13.81 3.47 1.78
CA ASP A 328 -14.98 4.38 1.81
C ASP A 328 -16.18 3.78 2.58
N THR A 329 -16.33 2.45 2.55
CA THR A 329 -17.39 1.72 3.27
C THR A 329 -17.08 1.52 4.75
N ALA A 330 -15.90 1.90 5.24
CA ALA A 330 -15.51 1.78 6.65
C ALA A 330 -16.34 2.70 7.57
N VAL A 331 -16.32 2.39 8.86
CA VAL A 331 -16.90 3.29 9.87
C VAL A 331 -16.19 4.65 9.85
N ASP A 332 -16.94 5.72 10.11
CA ASP A 332 -16.40 7.09 9.99
C ASP A 332 -15.17 7.31 10.87
N SER A 333 -15.16 6.78 12.07
CA SER A 333 -14.00 6.87 12.97
C SER A 333 -12.74 6.17 12.44
N ALA A 334 -12.86 5.08 11.68
CA ALA A 334 -11.72 4.43 11.03
C ALA A 334 -11.23 5.25 9.83
N LYS A 335 -12.16 5.82 9.05
CA LYS A 335 -11.79 6.75 7.97
C LYS A 335 -11.10 8.00 8.51
N ASP A 336 -11.53 8.51 9.66
CA ASP A 336 -10.91 9.68 10.29
C ASP A 336 -9.50 9.40 10.81
N ALA A 337 -9.26 8.22 11.35
CA ALA A 337 -7.95 7.76 11.83
C ALA A 337 -6.96 7.44 10.71
N ALA A 338 -7.45 7.07 9.52
CA ALA A 338 -6.61 6.67 8.40
C ALA A 338 -5.96 7.88 7.70
N ASP A 339 -4.72 7.71 7.23
CA ASP A 339 -4.00 8.67 6.39
C ASP A 339 -4.52 8.66 4.95
N VAL A 340 -5.03 7.50 4.51
CA VAL A 340 -5.44 7.24 3.14
C VAL A 340 -6.77 6.48 3.13
N VAL A 341 -7.66 6.86 2.21
CA VAL A 341 -8.94 6.20 2.00
C VAL A 341 -9.05 5.69 0.57
N LEU A 342 -9.28 4.39 0.41
CA LEU A 342 -9.58 3.76 -0.86
C LEU A 342 -11.07 3.91 -1.17
N LEU A 343 -11.42 4.46 -2.33
CA LEU A 343 -12.82 4.65 -2.76
C LEU A 343 -13.52 3.35 -3.17
N GLN A 344 -12.75 2.28 -3.34
CA GLN A 344 -13.27 0.93 -3.54
C GLN A 344 -12.54 -0.01 -2.60
N LYS A 345 -13.29 -0.90 -1.96
CA LYS A 345 -12.76 -1.94 -1.08
C LYS A 345 -12.18 -3.09 -1.92
N ASP A 346 -11.13 -2.78 -2.70
CA ASP A 346 -10.43 -3.72 -3.58
C ASP A 346 -8.91 -3.53 -3.45
N LEU A 347 -8.20 -4.63 -3.28
CA LEU A 347 -6.73 -4.65 -3.18
C LEU A 347 -6.04 -4.22 -4.50
N ASN A 348 -6.72 -4.29 -5.65
CA ASN A 348 -6.20 -3.74 -6.91
C ASN A 348 -6.03 -2.22 -6.84
N VAL A 349 -6.95 -1.52 -6.15
CA VAL A 349 -6.83 -0.07 -5.93
C VAL A 349 -5.62 0.23 -5.06
N LEU A 350 -5.37 -0.59 -4.04
CA LEU A 350 -4.18 -0.48 -3.20
C LEU A 350 -2.89 -0.72 -3.98
N GLU A 351 -2.84 -1.76 -4.85
CA GLU A 351 -1.70 -2.02 -5.74
C GLU A 351 -1.36 -0.79 -6.58
N GLN A 352 -2.36 -0.19 -7.21
CA GLN A 352 -2.19 1.04 -8.00
C GLN A 352 -1.71 2.21 -7.12
N GLY A 353 -2.21 2.31 -5.90
CA GLY A 353 -1.76 3.28 -4.90
C GLY A 353 -0.28 3.12 -4.57
N VAL A 354 0.18 1.88 -4.32
CA VAL A 354 1.60 1.57 -4.06
C VAL A 354 2.47 1.97 -5.24
N LEU A 355 2.07 1.64 -6.46
CA LEU A 355 2.82 2.02 -7.68
C LEU A 355 2.96 3.53 -7.85
N GLU A 356 1.87 4.29 -7.69
CA GLU A 356 1.90 5.76 -7.80
C GLU A 356 2.66 6.40 -6.63
N GLY A 357 2.55 5.85 -5.41
CA GLY A 357 3.34 6.25 -4.25
C GLY A 357 4.83 6.09 -4.50
N ARG A 358 5.25 4.94 -5.03
CA ARG A 358 6.65 4.67 -5.40
C ARG A 358 7.19 5.59 -6.48
N LYS A 359 6.40 5.89 -7.52
CA LYS A 359 6.78 6.87 -8.54
C LYS A 359 7.00 8.25 -7.93
N THR A 360 6.10 8.67 -7.06
CA THR A 360 6.19 9.97 -6.38
C THR A 360 7.41 10.04 -5.49
N PHE A 361 7.62 9.01 -4.68
CA PHE A 361 8.77 8.93 -3.77
C PHE A 361 10.10 8.87 -4.53
N THR A 362 10.16 8.10 -5.63
CA THR A 362 11.35 8.05 -6.51
C THR A 362 11.67 9.44 -7.08
N ASN A 363 10.67 10.20 -7.55
CA ASN A 363 10.90 11.56 -8.04
C ASN A 363 11.37 12.52 -6.92
N MET A 364 10.87 12.36 -5.68
CA MET A 364 11.40 13.10 -4.54
C MET A 364 12.86 12.75 -4.26
N LEU A 365 13.21 11.46 -4.27
CA LEU A 365 14.59 11.00 -4.07
C LEU A 365 15.52 11.51 -5.17
N LYS A 366 15.09 11.52 -6.45
CA LYS A 366 15.85 12.12 -7.55
C LYS A 366 16.19 13.57 -7.24
N TYR A 367 15.19 14.37 -6.87
CA TYR A 367 15.40 15.78 -6.50
C TYR A 367 16.42 15.93 -5.38
N ILE A 368 16.24 15.20 -4.28
CA ILE A 368 17.10 15.30 -3.11
C ILE A 368 18.55 14.91 -3.45
N LYS A 369 18.75 13.79 -4.18
CA LYS A 369 20.06 13.31 -4.58
C LYS A 369 20.77 14.28 -5.54
N ILE A 370 20.06 14.78 -6.54
CA ILE A 370 20.60 15.71 -7.52
C ILE A 370 20.99 17.02 -6.85
N THR A 371 20.10 17.62 -6.07
CA THR A 371 20.34 18.90 -5.41
C THR A 371 21.46 18.80 -4.38
N ALA A 372 21.49 17.73 -3.56
CA ALA A 372 22.55 17.54 -2.58
C ALA A 372 23.92 17.36 -3.25
N SER A 373 24.01 16.56 -4.33
CA SER A 373 25.27 16.34 -5.04
C SER A 373 25.74 17.60 -5.77
N SER A 374 24.83 18.33 -6.42
CA SER A 374 25.13 19.57 -7.13
C SER A 374 25.65 20.64 -6.17
N ASN A 375 24.93 20.87 -5.06
CA ASN A 375 25.35 21.87 -4.06
C ASN A 375 26.70 21.51 -3.41
N PHE A 376 26.93 20.23 -3.10
CA PHE A 376 28.21 19.78 -2.58
C PHE A 376 29.33 20.04 -3.59
N GLY A 377 29.13 19.71 -4.86
CA GLY A 377 30.11 19.98 -5.93
C GLY A 377 30.38 21.47 -6.07
N ASN A 378 29.36 22.32 -6.13
CA ASN A 378 29.50 23.76 -6.26
C ASN A 378 30.31 24.37 -5.11
N ILE A 379 30.00 23.98 -3.84
CA ILE A 379 30.73 24.46 -2.66
C ILE A 379 32.21 24.00 -2.75
N PHE A 380 32.46 22.74 -3.12
CA PHE A 380 33.80 22.21 -3.23
C PHE A 380 34.60 22.95 -4.33
N SER A 381 33.99 23.24 -5.49
CA SER A 381 34.61 24.02 -6.57
C SER A 381 34.97 25.43 -6.13
N ILE A 382 34.10 26.11 -5.35
CA ILE A 382 34.36 27.46 -4.84
C ILE A 382 35.52 27.43 -3.84
N ILE A 383 35.57 26.43 -2.95
CA ILE A 383 36.67 26.28 -1.99
C ILE A 383 38.00 26.08 -2.73
N CYS A 384 38.02 25.19 -3.75
CA CYS A 384 39.20 24.99 -4.58
C CYS A 384 39.61 26.27 -5.30
N ALA A 385 38.67 26.99 -5.93
CA ALA A 385 38.93 28.24 -6.63
C ALA A 385 39.54 29.31 -5.70
N SER A 386 39.04 29.44 -4.46
CA SER A 386 39.52 30.42 -3.48
C SER A 386 40.97 30.20 -3.06
N ALA A 387 41.50 28.99 -3.24
CA ALA A 387 42.87 28.67 -2.92
C ALA A 387 43.90 29.22 -3.90
N PHE A 388 43.54 29.48 -5.17
CA PHE A 388 44.48 29.91 -6.19
C PHE A 388 44.04 31.14 -7.00
N LEU A 389 42.77 31.51 -7.02
CA LEU A 389 42.29 32.70 -7.71
C LEU A 389 42.41 33.96 -6.83
N PRO A 390 42.96 35.05 -7.36
CA PRO A 390 43.08 36.32 -6.60
C PRO A 390 41.79 37.16 -6.65
N PHE A 391 40.72 36.67 -7.21
CA PHE A 391 39.41 37.32 -7.36
C PHE A 391 38.25 36.34 -7.19
N LEU A 392 37.06 36.87 -6.92
CA LEU A 392 35.87 36.03 -6.79
C LEU A 392 35.48 35.43 -8.14
N PRO A 393 35.38 34.08 -8.26
CA PRO A 393 35.14 33.42 -9.57
C PRO A 393 33.72 33.57 -10.13
N MET A 394 32.73 33.96 -9.29
CA MET A 394 31.32 33.96 -9.65
C MET A 394 30.72 35.36 -9.76
N THR A 395 29.68 35.50 -10.60
CA THR A 395 28.85 36.69 -10.67
C THR A 395 27.79 36.69 -9.56
N SER A 396 27.26 37.90 -9.23
CA SER A 396 26.19 38.02 -8.23
C SER A 396 24.93 37.22 -8.59
N ILE A 397 24.58 37.15 -9.88
CA ILE A 397 23.42 36.38 -10.34
C ILE A 397 23.67 34.87 -10.25
N GLN A 398 24.90 34.41 -10.42
CA GLN A 398 25.25 33.00 -10.30
C GLN A 398 25.00 32.50 -8.86
N ILE A 399 25.36 33.29 -7.84
CA ILE A 399 25.08 32.97 -6.44
C ILE A 399 23.57 32.74 -6.24
N LEU A 400 22.73 33.62 -6.80
CA LEU A 400 21.28 33.50 -6.70
C LEU A 400 20.74 32.26 -7.40
N LEU A 401 21.24 31.96 -8.61
CA LEU A 401 20.79 30.81 -9.40
C LEU A 401 21.27 29.46 -8.86
N LEU A 402 22.42 29.42 -8.19
CA LEU A 402 22.89 28.23 -7.45
C LEU A 402 21.98 27.89 -6.26
N ILE A 403 21.44 28.92 -5.59
CA ILE A 403 20.51 28.73 -4.46
C ILE A 403 19.14 28.24 -4.96
N TYR A 404 18.68 28.77 -6.08
CA TYR A 404 17.36 28.46 -6.66
C TYR A 404 17.53 27.59 -7.92
N ASP A 405 17.54 26.26 -7.73
CA ASP A 405 17.62 25.32 -8.83
C ASP A 405 16.27 25.21 -9.58
N LEU A 406 16.05 26.14 -10.50
CA LEU A 406 14.82 26.22 -11.30
C LEU A 406 14.63 24.98 -12.19
N SER A 407 15.70 24.33 -12.61
CA SER A 407 15.65 23.16 -13.49
C SER A 407 14.99 21.97 -12.82
N CYS A 408 15.16 21.84 -11.49
CA CYS A 408 14.58 20.77 -10.71
C CYS A 408 13.05 20.90 -10.53
N THR A 409 12.46 22.05 -10.85
CA THR A 409 11.00 22.26 -10.72
C THR A 409 10.19 21.34 -11.64
N ALA A 410 10.79 20.79 -12.70
CA ALA A 410 10.16 19.83 -13.60
C ALA A 410 10.21 18.37 -13.12
N ILE A 411 11.01 18.04 -12.11
CA ILE A 411 11.17 16.65 -11.62
C ILE A 411 9.84 16.00 -11.22
N PRO A 412 8.86 16.68 -10.63
CA PRO A 412 7.57 16.07 -10.35
C PRO A 412 6.92 15.39 -11.56
N TRP A 413 7.17 15.89 -12.77
CA TRP A 413 6.63 15.35 -14.02
C TRP A 413 7.57 14.39 -14.73
N ASP A 414 8.74 14.07 -14.15
CA ASP A 414 9.66 13.14 -14.77
C ASP A 414 9.13 11.70 -14.78
N ASN A 415 9.56 10.93 -15.79
CA ASN A 415 9.27 9.52 -15.90
C ASN A 415 10.12 8.73 -14.89
N VAL A 416 9.51 7.71 -14.31
CA VAL A 416 10.18 6.76 -13.42
C VAL A 416 10.37 5.45 -14.19
N ASP A 417 11.56 4.88 -14.13
CA ASP A 417 11.84 3.59 -14.72
C ASP A 417 11.06 2.49 -13.98
N GLU A 418 10.48 1.55 -14.72
CA GLU A 418 9.58 0.52 -14.17
C GLU A 418 10.26 -0.29 -13.06
N GLU A 419 11.53 -0.62 -13.23
CA GLU A 419 12.31 -1.37 -12.24
C GLU A 419 12.41 -0.65 -10.88
N GLU A 420 12.34 0.69 -10.87
CA GLU A 420 12.38 1.49 -9.65
C GLU A 420 11.07 1.45 -8.86
N THR A 421 9.97 1.00 -9.49
CA THR A 421 8.66 0.87 -8.84
C THR A 421 8.40 -0.53 -8.29
N LEU A 422 9.18 -1.54 -8.72
CA LEU A 422 8.99 -2.94 -8.33
C LEU A 422 9.45 -3.27 -6.91
N SER A 423 10.24 -2.42 -6.28
CA SER A 423 10.72 -2.64 -4.91
C SER A 423 10.51 -1.42 -4.03
N PRO A 424 10.30 -1.61 -2.73
CA PRO A 424 10.28 -0.53 -1.76
C PRO A 424 11.53 0.31 -1.86
N ARG A 425 11.40 1.61 -1.67
CA ARG A 425 12.52 2.54 -1.64
C ARG A 425 12.68 3.08 -0.23
N ASP A 426 13.86 2.91 0.31
CA ASP A 426 14.25 3.54 1.55
C ASP A 426 15.20 4.71 1.27
N TRP A 427 15.11 5.72 2.12
CA TRP A 427 16.09 6.78 2.13
C TRP A 427 16.72 6.86 3.51
N SER A 428 18.03 6.79 3.56
CA SER A 428 18.77 7.01 4.79
C SER A 428 19.80 8.11 4.57
N GLY A 429 20.14 8.83 5.63
CA GLY A 429 21.21 9.83 5.57
C GLY A 429 22.54 9.24 5.11
N LYS A 430 22.79 7.95 5.41
CA LYS A 430 23.99 7.24 4.95
C LYS A 430 23.99 7.05 3.43
N THR A 431 22.86 6.66 2.85
CA THR A 431 22.71 6.45 1.40
C THR A 431 22.85 7.77 0.65
N LEU A 432 22.20 8.84 1.15
CA LEU A 432 22.33 10.18 0.59
C LEU A 432 23.76 10.70 0.69
N GLY A 433 24.42 10.58 1.85
CA GLY A 433 25.79 10.99 2.06
C GLY A 433 26.78 10.29 1.12
N ARG A 434 26.64 8.96 0.94
CA ARG A 434 27.46 8.19 0.00
C ARG A 434 27.26 8.67 -1.44
N PHE A 435 26.00 8.90 -1.85
CA PHE A 435 25.69 9.40 -3.18
C PHE A 435 26.31 10.79 -3.40
N MET A 436 26.13 11.71 -2.47
CA MET A 436 26.69 13.06 -2.52
C MET A 436 28.23 13.05 -2.62
N MET A 437 28.90 12.24 -1.81
CA MET A 437 30.37 12.11 -1.82
C MET A 437 30.90 11.44 -3.10
N SER A 438 30.09 10.59 -3.74
CA SER A 438 30.49 9.90 -4.99
C SER A 438 30.30 10.76 -6.23
N PHE A 439 29.20 11.52 -6.30
CA PHE A 439 28.83 12.27 -7.51
C PHE A 439 29.11 13.77 -7.43
N GLY A 440 29.16 14.36 -6.22
CA GLY A 440 29.47 15.78 -6.04
C GLY A 440 30.84 16.18 -6.56
N PRO A 441 31.93 15.50 -6.18
CA PRO A 441 33.28 15.85 -6.68
C PRO A 441 33.46 15.67 -8.17
N LEU A 442 32.60 14.90 -8.85
CA LEU A 442 32.68 14.73 -10.31
C LEU A 442 32.40 16.04 -11.07
N SER A 443 31.41 16.83 -10.61
CA SER A 443 31.14 18.14 -11.21
C SER A 443 32.31 19.09 -10.98
N SER A 444 32.87 19.09 -9.78
CA SER A 444 33.99 19.96 -9.42
C SER A 444 35.24 19.71 -10.25
N LEU A 445 35.46 18.49 -10.74
CA LEU A 445 36.55 18.18 -11.63
C LEU A 445 36.46 19.01 -12.92
N PHE A 446 35.25 19.16 -13.47
CA PHE A 446 35.01 19.94 -14.68
C PHE A 446 35.06 21.45 -14.39
N ASP A 447 34.55 21.90 -13.23
CA ASP A 447 34.72 23.29 -12.79
C ASP A 447 36.20 23.67 -12.71
N ILE A 448 37.02 22.83 -12.03
CA ILE A 448 38.46 23.08 -11.88
C ILE A 448 39.16 23.08 -13.27
N ALA A 449 38.80 22.14 -14.13
CA ALA A 449 39.34 22.11 -15.49
C ALA A 449 38.98 23.39 -16.28
N THR A 450 37.75 23.87 -16.13
CA THR A 450 37.26 25.13 -16.70
C THR A 450 37.97 26.34 -16.08
N PHE A 451 38.21 26.38 -14.79
CA PHE A 451 39.02 27.44 -14.14
C PHE A 451 40.41 27.53 -14.70
N LEU A 452 41.12 26.39 -14.85
CA LEU A 452 42.45 26.35 -15.43
C LEU A 452 42.45 26.78 -16.91
N PHE A 453 41.46 26.32 -17.68
CA PHE A 453 41.28 26.71 -19.07
C PHE A 453 41.02 28.22 -19.22
N LEU A 454 40.12 28.78 -18.43
CA LEU A 454 39.80 30.21 -18.43
C LEU A 454 41.01 31.04 -17.98
N TYR A 455 41.66 30.66 -16.88
CA TYR A 455 42.77 31.43 -16.29
C TYR A 455 44.04 31.43 -17.12
N TYR A 456 44.39 30.29 -17.75
CA TYR A 456 45.68 30.17 -18.47
C TYR A 456 45.54 30.28 -20.00
N PHE A 457 44.36 30.09 -20.58
CA PHE A 457 44.18 30.09 -22.03
C PHE A 457 43.22 31.17 -22.52
N LEU A 458 41.97 31.13 -22.17
CA LEU A 458 40.94 31.99 -22.78
C LEU A 458 41.12 33.46 -22.38
N CYS A 459 41.23 33.77 -21.09
CA CYS A 459 41.34 35.15 -20.63
C CYS A 459 42.64 35.80 -21.07
N PRO A 460 43.84 35.15 -20.97
CA PRO A 460 45.07 35.72 -21.52
C PRO A 460 44.97 35.99 -23.01
N MET A 461 44.45 35.05 -23.82
CA MET A 461 44.31 35.21 -25.26
C MET A 461 43.48 36.46 -25.63
N LEU A 462 42.48 36.80 -24.83
CA LEU A 462 41.61 37.97 -25.08
C LEU A 462 42.05 39.24 -24.36
N CYS A 463 43.01 39.19 -23.43
CA CYS A 463 43.51 40.31 -22.64
C CYS A 463 45.01 40.57 -22.89
N GLY A 464 45.49 40.38 -24.10
CA GLY A 464 46.86 40.77 -24.49
C GLY A 464 47.98 39.76 -24.14
N GLY A 465 47.65 38.50 -23.84
CA GLY A 465 48.58 37.40 -23.63
C GLY A 465 49.12 37.25 -22.20
N ALA A 466 48.72 38.10 -21.25
CA ALA A 466 49.19 38.06 -19.88
C ALA A 466 48.16 37.42 -18.95
N THR A 467 48.63 36.72 -17.91
CA THR A 467 47.76 36.23 -16.83
C THR A 467 47.42 37.38 -15.90
N TYR A 468 46.32 37.25 -15.12
CA TYR A 468 45.76 38.31 -14.26
C TYR A 468 46.79 39.04 -13.40
N LEU A 469 47.70 38.32 -12.75
CA LEU A 469 48.73 38.89 -11.85
C LEU A 469 49.79 39.70 -12.62
N ASN A 470 49.97 39.49 -13.91
CA ASN A 470 50.94 40.19 -14.76
C ASN A 470 50.33 41.37 -15.52
N ILE A 471 49.04 41.62 -15.39
CA ILE A 471 48.34 42.75 -16.02
C ILE A 471 48.44 43.95 -15.09
N THR A 472 49.00 45.06 -15.57
CA THR A 472 49.13 46.30 -14.80
C THR A 472 48.00 47.31 -15.07
N ASP A 473 47.28 47.16 -16.18
CA ASP A 473 46.15 48.01 -16.54
C ASP A 473 44.86 47.56 -15.82
N PRO A 474 44.28 48.40 -14.95
CA PRO A 474 43.06 48.09 -14.22
C PRO A 474 41.85 47.76 -15.13
N SER A 475 41.80 48.36 -16.31
CA SER A 475 40.70 48.12 -17.26
C SER A 475 40.78 46.70 -17.85
N LEU A 476 41.97 46.22 -18.20
CA LEU A 476 42.24 44.88 -18.67
C LEU A 476 42.06 43.84 -17.55
N GLN A 477 42.42 44.17 -16.30
CA GLN A 477 42.12 43.30 -15.14
C GLN A 477 40.61 43.11 -14.95
N LEU A 478 39.82 44.17 -15.04
CA LEU A 478 38.37 44.10 -14.95
C LEU A 478 37.76 43.26 -16.08
N GLN A 479 38.26 43.43 -17.30
CA GLN A 479 37.86 42.66 -18.44
C GLN A 479 38.19 41.17 -18.27
N TYR A 480 39.37 40.86 -17.74
CA TYR A 480 39.81 39.50 -17.44
C TYR A 480 38.88 38.81 -16.43
N VAL A 481 38.53 39.46 -15.32
CA VAL A 481 37.60 38.96 -14.33
C VAL A 481 36.21 38.75 -14.94
N SER A 482 35.69 39.71 -15.71
CA SER A 482 34.40 39.61 -16.36
C SER A 482 34.35 38.44 -17.35
N LEU A 483 35.40 38.21 -18.15
CA LEU A 483 35.52 37.06 -19.07
C LEU A 483 35.53 35.75 -18.29
N PHE A 484 36.32 35.67 -17.23
CA PHE A 484 36.44 34.49 -16.40
C PHE A 484 35.08 34.13 -15.74
N GLN A 485 34.46 35.12 -15.11
CA GLN A 485 33.17 34.96 -14.45
C GLN A 485 32.06 34.56 -15.41
N THR A 486 32.05 35.15 -16.65
CA THR A 486 31.05 34.78 -17.67
C THR A 486 31.29 33.38 -18.20
N GLY A 487 32.57 32.98 -18.39
CA GLY A 487 32.93 31.64 -18.82
C GLY A 487 32.46 30.58 -17.84
N TRP A 488 32.80 30.74 -16.56
CA TRP A 488 32.36 29.77 -15.55
C TRP A 488 30.84 29.83 -15.31
N PHE A 489 30.21 30.99 -15.38
CA PHE A 489 28.75 31.10 -15.33
C PHE A 489 28.06 30.20 -16.35
N LEU A 490 28.50 30.27 -17.63
CA LEU A 490 27.91 29.44 -18.70
C LEU A 490 28.16 27.96 -18.48
N GLU A 491 29.38 27.59 -18.13
CA GLU A 491 29.75 26.19 -17.88
C GLU A 491 28.94 25.61 -16.70
N SER A 492 28.96 26.30 -15.57
CA SER A 492 28.22 25.89 -14.37
C SER A 492 26.71 25.79 -14.62
N MET A 493 26.11 26.74 -15.33
CA MET A 493 24.67 26.70 -15.62
C MET A 493 24.30 25.56 -16.61
N TRP A 494 25.13 25.31 -17.63
CA TRP A 494 24.92 24.20 -18.55
C TRP A 494 25.04 22.83 -17.85
N THR A 495 26.10 22.64 -17.08
CA THR A 495 26.37 21.38 -16.38
C THR A 495 25.29 21.14 -15.30
N GLN A 496 24.86 22.18 -14.59
CA GLN A 496 23.83 22.10 -13.55
C GLN A 496 22.43 21.74 -14.14
N VAL A 497 22.10 22.29 -15.30
CA VAL A 497 20.84 21.93 -15.97
C VAL A 497 20.90 20.51 -16.56
N LEU A 498 22.05 20.11 -17.08
CA LEU A 498 22.25 18.79 -17.69
C LEU A 498 22.41 17.65 -16.68
N ILE A 499 22.91 17.94 -15.45
CA ILE A 499 23.06 16.93 -14.40
C ILE A 499 21.71 16.26 -14.06
N LEU A 500 20.61 16.99 -14.22
CA LEU A 500 19.28 16.45 -14.09
C LEU A 500 19.08 15.21 -14.96
N HIS A 501 19.51 15.25 -16.23
CA HIS A 501 19.41 14.11 -17.13
C HIS A 501 20.39 13.00 -16.79
N PHE A 502 21.56 13.34 -16.25
CA PHE A 502 22.62 12.37 -15.97
C PHE A 502 22.33 11.56 -14.69
N LEU A 503 21.76 12.19 -13.66
CA LEU A 503 21.53 11.56 -12.36
C LEU A 503 20.09 11.10 -12.12
N ARG A 504 19.13 11.41 -13.00
CA ARG A 504 17.71 11.04 -12.82
C ARG A 504 17.44 9.54 -12.92
N THR A 505 18.32 8.78 -13.52
CA THR A 505 18.15 7.36 -13.80
C THR A 505 19.46 6.60 -13.57
N PRO A 506 19.40 5.36 -13.06
CA PRO A 506 20.57 4.48 -13.01
C PRO A 506 21.05 4.02 -14.39
N LYS A 507 20.20 4.14 -15.42
CA LYS A 507 20.46 3.71 -16.80
C LYS A 507 21.27 4.76 -17.58
N VAL A 508 21.68 4.40 -18.80
CA VAL A 508 22.33 5.37 -19.71
C VAL A 508 21.31 6.43 -20.14
N PRO A 509 21.58 7.73 -19.85
CA PRO A 509 20.67 8.81 -20.17
C PRO A 509 20.37 8.86 -21.67
N PHE A 510 19.16 9.29 -22.04
CA PHE A 510 18.64 9.44 -23.40
C PHE A 510 18.54 8.15 -24.23
N MET A 511 19.35 7.11 -23.95
CA MET A 511 19.34 5.85 -24.70
C MET A 511 18.42 4.80 -24.07
N GLN A 512 18.55 4.56 -22.78
CA GLN A 512 17.85 3.49 -22.06
C GLN A 512 16.68 3.99 -21.19
N SER A 513 16.69 5.26 -20.84
CA SER A 513 15.63 5.89 -20.05
C SER A 513 15.18 7.21 -20.70
N ARG A 514 13.90 7.30 -21.02
CA ARG A 514 13.31 8.48 -21.67
C ARG A 514 12.91 9.50 -20.62
N THR A 515 13.43 10.71 -20.77
CA THR A 515 13.03 11.86 -19.96
C THR A 515 11.63 12.34 -20.37
N SER A 516 10.88 12.88 -19.44
CA SER A 516 9.58 13.47 -19.74
C SER A 516 9.71 14.78 -20.55
N THR A 517 8.69 15.08 -21.35
CA THR A 517 8.67 16.31 -22.16
C THR A 517 8.83 17.58 -21.32
N PRO A 518 8.17 17.77 -20.15
CA PRO A 518 8.38 18.96 -19.33
C PRO A 518 9.84 19.15 -18.89
N VAL A 519 10.53 18.08 -18.53
CA VAL A 519 11.95 18.15 -18.13
C VAL A 519 12.84 18.56 -19.32
N ILE A 520 12.61 17.99 -20.51
CA ILE A 520 13.33 18.38 -21.72
C ILE A 520 13.10 19.86 -22.05
N CYS A 521 11.85 20.32 -22.02
CA CYS A 521 11.51 21.70 -22.32
C CYS A 521 12.18 22.69 -21.35
N ILE A 522 12.15 22.43 -20.04
CA ILE A 522 12.78 23.29 -19.04
C ILE A 522 14.30 23.28 -19.20
N THR A 523 14.91 22.14 -19.48
CA THR A 523 16.34 22.02 -19.72
C THR A 523 16.77 22.85 -20.95
N LEU A 524 16.08 22.68 -22.09
CA LEU A 524 16.40 23.43 -23.31
C LEU A 524 16.16 24.94 -23.12
N ALA A 525 15.03 25.30 -22.50
CA ALA A 525 14.74 26.70 -22.19
C ALA A 525 15.79 27.32 -21.27
N GLY A 526 16.27 26.58 -20.26
CA GLY A 526 17.33 27.03 -19.36
C GLY A 526 18.65 27.25 -20.09
N ILE A 527 19.10 26.29 -20.90
CA ILE A 527 20.35 26.41 -21.71
C ILE A 527 20.25 27.64 -22.63
N VAL A 528 19.11 27.79 -23.34
CA VAL A 528 18.90 28.93 -24.25
C VAL A 528 18.89 30.25 -23.48
N ALA A 529 18.15 30.30 -22.36
CA ALA A 529 18.02 31.54 -21.56
C ALA A 529 19.36 31.98 -20.98
N PHE A 530 20.12 31.07 -20.35
CA PHE A 530 21.43 31.39 -19.78
C PHE A 530 22.44 31.81 -20.85
N THR A 531 22.42 31.12 -21.99
CA THR A 531 23.27 31.49 -23.12
C THR A 531 22.87 32.87 -23.69
N ALA A 532 21.59 33.08 -23.98
CA ALA A 532 21.12 34.34 -24.54
C ALA A 532 21.39 35.53 -23.61
N MET A 533 21.30 35.32 -22.27
CA MET A 533 21.55 36.36 -21.28
C MET A 533 22.94 37.00 -21.45
N THR A 534 23.97 36.23 -21.78
CA THR A 534 25.35 36.75 -22.01
C THR A 534 25.50 37.57 -23.28
N PHE A 535 24.54 37.50 -24.22
CA PHE A 535 24.54 38.28 -25.47
C PHE A 535 23.63 39.50 -25.41
N THR A 536 22.80 39.67 -24.37
CA THR A 536 21.91 40.82 -24.23
C THR A 536 22.66 42.07 -23.74
N SER A 537 22.09 43.25 -23.93
CA SER A 537 22.59 44.48 -23.34
C SER A 537 22.54 44.50 -21.79
N GLY A 538 21.71 43.67 -21.20
CA GLY A 538 21.63 43.50 -19.74
C GLY A 538 22.78 42.72 -19.14
N ALA A 539 23.60 42.04 -19.92
CA ALA A 539 24.77 41.28 -19.42
C ALA A 539 25.75 42.16 -18.63
N SER A 540 25.96 43.38 -19.04
CA SER A 540 26.82 44.35 -18.37
C SER A 540 26.35 44.73 -16.96
N LEU A 541 25.04 44.69 -16.70
CA LEU A 541 24.48 44.94 -15.36
C LEU A 541 24.91 43.86 -14.34
N PHE A 542 25.22 42.67 -14.82
CA PHE A 542 25.69 41.54 -14.01
C PHE A 542 27.21 41.34 -14.12
N GLY A 543 27.93 42.28 -14.70
CA GLY A 543 29.37 42.19 -14.90
C GLY A 543 29.81 41.16 -15.95
N MET A 544 28.89 40.73 -16.82
CA MET A 544 29.20 39.72 -17.86
C MET A 544 29.62 40.36 -19.16
N THR A 545 30.47 39.62 -19.91
CA THR A 545 30.95 40.03 -21.21
C THR A 545 30.76 38.92 -22.24
N ARG A 546 30.73 39.30 -23.54
CA ARG A 546 30.54 38.32 -24.63
C ARG A 546 31.76 37.42 -24.78
N LEU A 547 31.48 36.13 -24.88
CA LEU A 547 32.50 35.11 -25.14
C LEU A 547 32.60 34.78 -26.64
N PRO A 548 33.75 34.31 -27.12
CA PRO A 548 33.91 33.90 -28.50
C PRO A 548 33.09 32.62 -28.80
N LEU A 549 32.56 32.51 -30.03
CA LEU A 549 31.68 31.40 -30.39
C LEU A 549 32.31 30.01 -30.26
N TRP A 550 33.65 29.89 -30.43
CA TRP A 550 34.35 28.61 -30.25
C TRP A 550 34.33 28.13 -28.79
N TYR A 551 34.09 29.01 -27.79
CA TYR A 551 33.93 28.61 -26.40
C TYR A 551 32.73 27.65 -26.22
N PHE A 552 31.69 27.79 -27.01
CA PHE A 552 30.54 26.86 -26.94
C PHE A 552 30.89 25.45 -27.42
N ALA A 553 31.91 25.28 -28.29
CA ALA A 553 32.45 23.96 -28.60
C ALA A 553 33.17 23.32 -27.41
N PHE A 554 33.88 24.15 -26.62
CA PHE A 554 34.45 23.71 -25.34
C PHE A 554 33.38 23.30 -24.36
N LEU A 555 32.29 24.09 -24.18
CA LEU A 555 31.18 23.75 -23.31
C LEU A 555 30.52 22.44 -23.72
N LEU A 556 30.30 22.21 -25.00
CA LEU A 556 29.75 20.95 -25.52
C LEU A 556 30.67 19.76 -25.19
N PHE A 557 31.98 19.94 -25.35
CA PHE A 557 32.98 18.92 -24.99
C PHE A 557 32.92 18.61 -23.48
N VAL A 558 32.87 19.62 -22.63
CA VAL A 558 32.74 19.47 -21.17
C VAL A 558 31.45 18.72 -20.81
N ALA A 559 30.33 19.09 -21.40
CA ALA A 559 29.04 18.44 -21.16
C ALA A 559 29.04 16.95 -21.53
N LEU A 560 29.62 16.60 -22.71
CA LEU A 560 29.73 15.21 -23.15
C LEU A 560 30.72 14.40 -22.28
N ALA A 561 31.86 14.97 -21.91
CA ALA A 561 32.82 14.35 -21.01
C ALA A 561 32.21 14.11 -19.61
N TYR A 562 31.45 15.08 -19.09
CA TYR A 562 30.75 14.95 -17.81
C TYR A 562 29.70 13.85 -17.87
N MET A 563 28.89 13.77 -18.92
CA MET A 563 27.92 12.69 -19.13
C MET A 563 28.61 11.32 -19.14
N LEU A 564 29.72 11.18 -19.87
CA LEU A 564 30.48 9.94 -19.94
C LEU A 564 31.03 9.54 -18.57
N LEU A 565 31.70 10.47 -17.89
CA LEU A 565 32.28 10.20 -16.55
C LEU A 565 31.21 9.84 -15.51
N THR A 566 30.07 10.55 -15.52
CA THR A 566 28.95 10.25 -14.64
C THR A 566 28.38 8.87 -14.94
N THR A 567 28.28 8.47 -16.21
CA THR A 567 27.79 7.14 -16.60
C THR A 567 28.74 6.03 -16.12
N VAL A 568 30.05 6.23 -16.25
CA VAL A 568 31.05 5.31 -15.69
C VAL A 568 30.98 5.24 -14.18
N ALA A 569 30.87 6.38 -13.51
CA ALA A 569 30.74 6.44 -12.05
C ALA A 569 29.48 5.70 -11.56
N LYS A 570 28.34 5.84 -12.27
CA LYS A 570 27.11 5.09 -11.95
C LYS A 570 27.30 3.58 -12.05
N TYR A 571 28.04 3.12 -13.08
CA TYR A 571 28.34 1.69 -13.23
C TYR A 571 29.11 1.14 -12.02
N PHE A 572 30.15 1.86 -11.58
CA PHE A 572 30.92 1.45 -10.38
C PHE A 572 30.09 1.59 -9.10
N TYR A 573 29.34 2.67 -8.95
CA TYR A 573 28.49 2.88 -7.78
C TYR A 573 27.48 1.74 -7.62
N LYS A 574 26.78 1.35 -8.70
CA LYS A 574 25.85 0.23 -8.70
C LYS A 574 26.54 -1.10 -8.34
N LYS A 575 27.76 -1.31 -8.81
CA LYS A 575 28.53 -2.54 -8.52
C LYS A 575 28.91 -2.67 -7.05
N TYR A 576 29.19 -1.56 -6.37
CA TYR A 576 29.65 -1.57 -4.97
C TYR A 576 28.53 -1.41 -3.93
N TYR A 577 27.45 -0.75 -4.29
CA TYR A 577 26.39 -0.38 -3.32
C TYR A 577 25.01 -0.94 -3.68
N GLU A 578 24.87 -1.71 -4.77
CA GLU A 578 23.64 -2.36 -5.26
C GLU A 578 22.44 -1.41 -5.53
N LEU A 579 22.49 -0.16 -5.11
CA LEU A 579 21.42 0.85 -5.19
C LEU A 579 21.95 2.16 -5.76
N ILE A 580 21.25 2.75 -6.71
CA ILE A 580 21.44 4.15 -7.12
C ILE A 580 20.26 4.99 -6.69
#